data_d54601b464c33887e14ad51bcc6b2aab
#
_entry.id   d54601b464c33887e14ad51bcc6b2aab
#
_cell.length_a   1.000
_cell.length_b   1.000
_cell.length_c   1.000
_cell.angle_alpha   90.00
_cell.angle_beta   90.00
_cell.angle_gamma   90.00
#
_symmetry.space_group_name_H-M   'P 1'
#
loop_
_entity.id
_entity.type
_entity.pdbx_description
1 polymer ?
#
loop_
_entity_poly.entity_id
_entity_poly.type
_entity_poly.pdbx_seq_one_letter_code
_entity_poly.pdbx_strand_id
1 'polypeptide(L)'
;MNEIESRELITLDGLGVLLRGTYHKPQDKLSRSRQDIRDRNRIGVVFLNSLFLPRTATGDSAVYWAEAFAALGYPSFRLDLPGLGDTDAPLNTALLDFINAGGYESIAAAKVGELVERFGLSGVVIVGHCAGAISALYAAAASKECKGVVLMDPYFHLPQQLKESKAWKRLVRWGAQSRFGGVLSNIYDRLKLIRLSLRGNTLPENANVGLLRRWEEVAAKGLPILLFKAPGRKTAGTKPREGEFDYLEYILGLARNKTDVTVQLIEGTDHSFANRVGRAALRQHMQRWLSACFPISGIEDFAPSAYDSTAIENEVVYENHAPCL
;
A
#
# COMPACT_ATOMS: atom_id res chain seq x y z
N MET A 1 -38.54 -0.75 -3.80
CA MET A 1 -37.30 0.07 -3.88
C MET A 1 -36.21 -0.88 -4.29
N ASN A 2 -35.70 -0.79 -5.53
CA ASN A 2 -34.58 -1.62 -5.95
C ASN A 2 -33.36 -1.16 -5.14
N GLU A 3 -32.83 -2.05 -4.28
CA GLU A 3 -31.50 -1.86 -3.68
C GLU A 3 -30.52 -1.69 -4.84
N ILE A 4 -29.99 -0.49 -4.98
CA ILE A 4 -28.88 -0.24 -5.92
C ILE A 4 -27.73 -1.07 -5.38
N GLU A 5 -27.35 -2.09 -6.12
CA GLU A 5 -26.26 -2.97 -5.76
C GLU A 5 -25.00 -2.13 -5.50
N SER A 6 -24.57 -2.07 -4.24
CA SER A 6 -23.44 -1.22 -3.80
C SER A 6 -22.09 -1.75 -4.27
N ARG A 7 -22.07 -2.95 -4.83
CA ARG A 7 -20.87 -3.65 -5.30
C ARG A 7 -21.05 -4.13 -6.74
N GLU A 8 -19.95 -4.18 -7.47
CA GLU A 8 -19.89 -4.68 -8.84
C GLU A 8 -18.64 -5.52 -9.04
N LEU A 9 -18.79 -6.69 -9.63
CA LEU A 9 -17.63 -7.46 -10.10
C LEU A 9 -17.07 -6.79 -11.33
N ILE A 10 -15.78 -6.55 -11.32
CA ILE A 10 -15.08 -5.92 -12.44
C ILE A 10 -13.99 -6.84 -12.98
N THR A 11 -13.73 -6.66 -14.26
CA THR A 11 -12.62 -7.29 -14.95
C THR A 11 -11.79 -6.19 -15.59
N LEU A 12 -10.47 -6.25 -15.38
CA LEU A 12 -9.51 -5.32 -15.96
C LEU A 12 -8.65 -6.09 -16.97
N ASP A 13 -8.68 -5.65 -18.23
CA ASP A 13 -7.94 -6.27 -19.32
C ASP A 13 -6.74 -5.39 -19.72
N GLY A 14 -5.56 -5.92 -19.68
CA GLY A 14 -4.34 -5.22 -20.08
C GLY A 14 -3.10 -6.08 -19.81
N LEU A 15 -2.05 -5.88 -20.62
CA LEU A 15 -0.82 -6.66 -20.59
C LEU A 15 -1.03 -8.18 -20.71
N GLY A 16 -2.12 -8.60 -21.40
CA GLY A 16 -2.41 -10.02 -21.63
C GLY A 16 -2.88 -10.81 -20.41
N VAL A 17 -3.23 -10.15 -19.32
CA VAL A 17 -3.76 -10.77 -18.10
C VAL A 17 -5.06 -10.11 -17.68
N LEU A 18 -6.10 -10.93 -17.52
CA LEU A 18 -7.43 -10.51 -17.08
C LEU A 18 -7.52 -10.54 -15.57
N LEU A 19 -7.40 -9.38 -14.91
CA LEU A 19 -7.56 -9.28 -13.46
C LEU A 19 -9.02 -9.25 -13.06
N ARG A 20 -9.35 -9.99 -12.01
CA ARG A 20 -10.65 -9.94 -11.35
C ARG A 20 -10.62 -8.96 -10.18
N GLY A 21 -11.70 -8.24 -10.00
CA GLY A 21 -11.82 -7.29 -8.90
C GLY A 21 -13.25 -7.10 -8.46
N THR A 22 -13.41 -6.34 -7.38
CA THR A 22 -14.70 -5.86 -6.89
C THR A 22 -14.63 -4.35 -6.75
N TYR A 23 -15.53 -3.66 -7.40
CA TYR A 23 -15.77 -2.23 -7.25
C TYR A 23 -16.84 -1.99 -6.20
N HIS A 24 -16.58 -1.12 -5.24
CA HIS A 24 -17.52 -0.60 -4.26
C HIS A 24 -17.89 0.81 -4.69
N LYS A 25 -19.16 0.99 -5.05
CA LYS A 25 -19.68 2.27 -5.56
C LYS A 25 -19.73 3.30 -4.45
N PRO A 26 -19.25 4.53 -4.66
CA PRO A 26 -19.35 5.58 -3.67
C PRO A 26 -20.81 5.90 -3.39
N GLN A 27 -21.15 6.13 -2.12
CA GLN A 27 -22.48 6.54 -1.73
C GLN A 27 -22.57 8.07 -1.78
N ASP A 28 -23.31 8.59 -2.76
CA ASP A 28 -23.55 10.01 -2.85
C ASP A 28 -24.74 10.42 -1.99
N LYS A 29 -24.49 11.22 -0.99
CA LYS A 29 -25.53 11.86 -0.16
C LYS A 29 -26.15 13.10 -0.84
N LEU A 30 -25.65 13.49 -2.02
CA LEU A 30 -26.06 14.70 -2.75
C LEU A 30 -26.89 14.38 -3.99
N SER A 31 -27.87 15.23 -4.29
CA SER A 31 -28.84 15.06 -5.38
C SER A 31 -28.21 14.77 -6.75
N ARG A 32 -28.85 13.87 -7.51
CA ARG A 32 -28.44 13.36 -8.83
C ARG A 32 -28.05 14.42 -9.89
N SER A 33 -28.50 15.65 -9.77
CA SER A 33 -28.26 16.71 -10.76
C SER A 33 -26.85 17.33 -10.77
N ARG A 34 -26.00 17.03 -9.77
CA ARG A 34 -24.60 17.47 -9.71
C ARG A 34 -23.59 16.31 -9.77
N GLN A 35 -24.06 15.11 -9.99
CA GLN A 35 -23.32 13.85 -9.89
C GLN A 35 -22.27 13.70 -10.99
N ASP A 36 -22.63 13.97 -12.26
CA ASP A 36 -21.75 13.71 -13.40
C ASP A 36 -20.43 14.51 -13.43
N ILE A 37 -20.40 15.71 -12.85
CA ILE A 37 -19.22 16.57 -12.85
C ILE A 37 -18.30 16.24 -11.66
N ARG A 38 -18.87 15.76 -10.54
CA ARG A 38 -18.12 15.44 -9.31
C ARG A 38 -17.47 14.07 -9.35
N ASP A 39 -18.05 13.11 -10.09
CA ASP A 39 -17.50 11.75 -10.19
C ASP A 39 -16.16 11.70 -10.92
N ARG A 40 -15.94 12.63 -11.84
CA ARG A 40 -14.71 12.69 -12.66
C ARG A 40 -13.45 13.22 -11.97
N ASN A 41 -13.50 13.50 -10.68
CA ASN A 41 -12.35 14.10 -9.98
C ASN A 41 -12.12 13.50 -8.59
N ARG A 42 -12.61 12.27 -8.34
CA ARG A 42 -12.45 11.59 -7.05
C ARG A 42 -11.17 10.78 -6.99
N ILE A 43 -10.59 10.71 -5.81
CA ILE A 43 -9.54 9.75 -5.51
C ILE A 43 -10.17 8.37 -5.27
N GLY A 44 -9.68 7.35 -5.96
CA GLY A 44 -10.05 5.96 -5.71
C GLY A 44 -9.16 5.33 -4.64
N VAL A 45 -9.67 4.29 -3.96
CA VAL A 45 -8.89 3.48 -3.02
C VAL A 45 -8.74 2.07 -3.57
N VAL A 46 -7.51 1.62 -3.85
CA VAL A 46 -7.24 0.32 -4.48
C VAL A 46 -6.53 -0.60 -3.50
N PHE A 47 -7.19 -1.69 -3.11
CA PHE A 47 -6.62 -2.73 -2.27
C PHE A 47 -5.98 -3.81 -3.14
N LEU A 48 -4.69 -4.05 -2.92
CA LEU A 48 -3.97 -5.18 -3.50
C LEU A 48 -3.92 -6.32 -2.49
N ASN A 49 -4.22 -7.53 -2.94
CA ASN A 49 -4.22 -8.69 -2.07
C ASN A 49 -2.81 -9.11 -1.64
N SER A 50 -2.73 -9.85 -0.55
CA SER A 50 -1.49 -10.33 0.04
C SER A 50 -1.33 -11.82 -0.20
N LEU A 51 -0.13 -12.23 -0.56
CA LEU A 51 0.31 -13.63 -0.70
C LEU A 51 -0.81 -14.51 -1.29
N PHE A 52 -1.21 -15.57 -0.60
CA PHE A 52 -2.26 -16.51 -1.02
C PHE A 52 -3.69 -16.07 -0.63
N LEU A 53 -3.85 -14.86 -0.09
CA LEU A 53 -5.16 -14.37 0.32
C LEU A 53 -5.93 -13.82 -0.89
N PRO A 54 -7.23 -14.11 -0.98
CA PRO A 54 -8.09 -13.47 -1.98
C PRO A 54 -8.25 -11.97 -1.68
N ARG A 55 -8.85 -11.23 -2.60
CA ARG A 55 -9.13 -9.78 -2.45
C ARG A 55 -10.01 -9.40 -1.26
N THR A 56 -10.60 -10.37 -0.55
CA THR A 56 -11.35 -10.12 0.69
C THR A 56 -10.44 -9.91 1.90
N ALA A 57 -9.19 -10.38 1.81
CA ALA A 57 -8.21 -10.46 2.88
C ALA A 57 -8.66 -11.32 4.09
N THR A 58 -7.86 -11.38 5.15
CA THR A 58 -8.16 -12.17 6.34
C THR A 58 -9.43 -11.66 7.04
N GLY A 59 -10.39 -12.55 7.27
CA GLY A 59 -11.65 -12.23 7.96
C GLY A 59 -12.47 -11.14 7.25
N ASP A 60 -12.41 -11.10 5.91
CA ASP A 60 -13.11 -10.13 5.06
C ASP A 60 -12.78 -8.66 5.39
N SER A 61 -11.62 -8.41 5.99
CA SER A 61 -11.22 -7.07 6.44
C SER A 61 -11.15 -6.05 5.29
N ALA A 62 -10.68 -6.44 4.11
CA ALA A 62 -10.64 -5.55 2.95
C ALA A 62 -12.06 -5.22 2.41
N VAL A 63 -13.04 -6.12 2.59
CA VAL A 63 -14.45 -5.84 2.29
C VAL A 63 -14.95 -4.74 3.21
N TYR A 64 -14.75 -4.94 4.51
CA TYR A 64 -15.18 -3.99 5.55
C TYR A 64 -14.61 -2.58 5.34
N TRP A 65 -13.33 -2.47 5.01
CA TRP A 65 -12.70 -1.18 4.76
C TRP A 65 -13.18 -0.54 3.45
N ALA A 66 -13.22 -1.32 2.36
CA ALA A 66 -13.68 -0.81 1.06
C ALA A 66 -15.13 -0.29 1.10
N GLU A 67 -16.03 -0.96 1.82
CA GLU A 67 -17.39 -0.49 2.05
C GLU A 67 -17.43 0.81 2.86
N ALA A 68 -16.63 0.87 3.92
CA ALA A 68 -16.59 2.07 4.76
C ALA A 68 -16.08 3.29 3.98
N PHE A 69 -15.10 3.13 3.09
CA PHE A 69 -14.58 4.23 2.27
C PHE A 69 -15.53 4.59 1.14
N ALA A 70 -16.19 3.61 0.53
CA ALA A 70 -17.25 3.87 -0.45
C ALA A 70 -18.42 4.64 0.17
N ALA A 71 -18.79 4.33 1.42
CA ALA A 71 -19.80 5.07 2.17
C ALA A 71 -19.43 6.52 2.45
N LEU A 72 -18.13 6.85 2.49
CA LEU A 72 -17.60 8.21 2.59
C LEU A 72 -17.47 8.92 1.23
N GLY A 73 -17.77 8.24 0.13
CA GLY A 73 -17.69 8.80 -1.21
C GLY A 73 -16.38 8.50 -1.96
N TYR A 74 -15.47 7.67 -1.42
CA TYR A 74 -14.27 7.22 -2.13
C TYR A 74 -14.58 5.94 -2.92
N PRO A 75 -14.56 5.96 -4.28
CA PRO A 75 -14.63 4.75 -5.08
C PRO A 75 -13.58 3.75 -4.62
N SER A 76 -13.98 2.54 -4.22
CA SER A 76 -13.05 1.58 -3.64
C SER A 76 -12.98 0.30 -4.44
N PHE A 77 -11.79 -0.21 -4.67
CA PHE A 77 -11.53 -1.35 -5.52
C PHE A 77 -10.70 -2.38 -4.76
N ARG A 78 -11.07 -3.65 -4.87
CA ARG A 78 -10.28 -4.77 -4.36
C ARG A 78 -9.88 -5.65 -5.54
N LEU A 79 -8.59 -5.87 -5.76
CA LEU A 79 -8.08 -6.59 -6.91
C LEU A 79 -7.40 -7.89 -6.50
N ASP A 80 -7.60 -8.94 -7.30
CA ASP A 80 -6.79 -10.14 -7.25
C ASP A 80 -5.66 -10.03 -8.27
N LEU A 81 -4.42 -10.02 -7.79
CA LEU A 81 -3.23 -10.04 -8.64
C LEU A 81 -3.08 -11.39 -9.37
N PRO A 82 -2.34 -11.47 -10.47
CA PRO A 82 -2.21 -12.68 -11.27
C PRO A 82 -1.81 -13.92 -10.46
N GLY A 83 -2.56 -15.00 -10.63
CA GLY A 83 -2.37 -16.24 -9.90
C GLY A 83 -2.89 -16.23 -8.46
N LEU A 84 -3.61 -15.17 -8.06
CA LEU A 84 -4.22 -15.04 -6.73
C LEU A 84 -5.74 -14.88 -6.87
N GLY A 85 -6.47 -15.38 -5.86
CA GLY A 85 -7.92 -15.26 -5.81
C GLY A 85 -8.61 -15.81 -7.05
N ASP A 86 -9.46 -15.00 -7.69
CA ASP A 86 -10.25 -15.37 -8.86
C ASP A 86 -9.57 -14.97 -10.20
N THR A 87 -8.36 -14.43 -10.16
CA THR A 87 -7.64 -14.05 -11.38
C THR A 87 -6.96 -15.26 -12.01
N ASP A 88 -7.33 -15.54 -13.27
CA ASP A 88 -6.78 -16.65 -14.06
C ASP A 88 -5.33 -16.37 -14.46
N ALA A 89 -4.40 -16.99 -13.77
CA ALA A 89 -3.00 -17.02 -14.14
C ALA A 89 -2.29 -18.15 -13.37
N PRO A 90 -1.22 -18.71 -13.89
CA PRO A 90 -0.44 -19.70 -13.16
C PRO A 90 0.10 -19.09 -11.85
N LEU A 91 -0.11 -19.80 -10.74
CA LEU A 91 0.50 -19.42 -9.48
C LEU A 91 2.02 -19.57 -9.58
N ASN A 92 2.75 -18.50 -9.23
CA ASN A 92 4.19 -18.58 -9.15
C ASN A 92 4.60 -19.46 -7.95
N THR A 93 5.34 -20.54 -8.22
CA THR A 93 5.80 -21.47 -7.16
C THR A 93 6.76 -20.83 -6.16
N ALA A 94 7.41 -19.73 -6.54
CA ALA A 94 8.25 -18.90 -5.67
C ALA A 94 7.57 -17.54 -5.39
N LEU A 95 6.28 -17.55 -5.06
CA LEU A 95 5.45 -16.35 -4.98
C LEU A 95 6.04 -15.26 -4.07
N LEU A 96 6.57 -15.63 -2.91
CA LEU A 96 7.15 -14.66 -1.97
C LEU A 96 8.41 -14.01 -2.56
N ASP A 97 9.25 -14.77 -3.25
CA ASP A 97 10.44 -14.26 -3.94
C ASP A 97 10.04 -13.32 -5.08
N PHE A 98 9.02 -13.72 -5.84
CA PHE A 98 8.47 -12.93 -6.93
C PHE A 98 7.94 -11.58 -6.44
N ILE A 99 7.16 -11.57 -5.35
CA ILE A 99 6.65 -10.33 -4.74
C ILE A 99 7.80 -9.45 -4.24
N ASN A 100 8.77 -10.03 -3.51
CA ASN A 100 9.91 -9.29 -2.98
C ASN A 100 10.81 -8.69 -4.07
N ALA A 101 10.81 -9.28 -5.26
CA ALA A 101 11.51 -8.76 -6.43
C ALA A 101 10.71 -7.73 -7.24
N GLY A 102 9.49 -7.39 -6.83
CA GLY A 102 8.62 -6.46 -7.54
C GLY A 102 7.91 -7.09 -8.74
N GLY A 103 7.70 -8.42 -8.74
CA GLY A 103 7.14 -9.12 -9.89
C GLY A 103 5.75 -8.66 -10.33
N TYR A 104 4.98 -8.03 -9.44
CA TYR A 104 3.69 -7.43 -9.77
C TYR A 104 3.75 -5.94 -10.13
N GLU A 105 4.91 -5.29 -10.12
CA GLU A 105 5.08 -3.85 -10.31
C GLU A 105 4.36 -3.33 -11.57
N SER A 106 4.75 -3.85 -12.72
CA SER A 106 4.25 -3.36 -14.02
C SER A 106 2.76 -3.62 -14.21
N ILE A 107 2.28 -4.81 -13.84
CA ILE A 107 0.88 -5.15 -14.02
C ILE A 107 -0.02 -4.38 -13.05
N ALA A 108 0.38 -4.24 -11.79
CA ALA A 108 -0.39 -3.47 -10.83
C ALA A 108 -0.46 -1.99 -11.21
N ALA A 109 0.65 -1.38 -11.66
CA ALA A 109 0.66 0.00 -12.14
C ALA A 109 -0.21 0.18 -13.39
N ALA A 110 -0.17 -0.73 -14.36
CA ALA A 110 -1.01 -0.68 -15.55
C ALA A 110 -2.51 -0.78 -15.20
N LYS A 111 -2.87 -1.66 -14.24
CA LYS A 111 -4.26 -1.83 -13.80
C LYS A 111 -4.77 -0.63 -13.00
N VAL A 112 -3.91 0.02 -12.25
CA VAL A 112 -4.23 1.32 -11.62
C VAL A 112 -4.53 2.37 -12.69
N GLY A 113 -3.74 2.45 -13.76
CA GLY A 113 -4.01 3.34 -14.88
C GLY A 113 -5.36 3.06 -15.56
N GLU A 114 -5.66 1.78 -15.83
CA GLU A 114 -6.95 1.35 -16.41
C GLU A 114 -8.15 1.73 -15.51
N LEU A 115 -8.01 1.56 -14.18
CA LEU A 115 -9.05 1.99 -13.23
C LEU A 115 -9.28 3.50 -13.28
N VAL A 116 -8.20 4.29 -13.27
CA VAL A 116 -8.31 5.75 -13.31
C VAL A 116 -9.01 6.21 -14.57
N GLU A 117 -8.65 5.67 -15.73
CA GLU A 117 -9.27 5.99 -17.01
C GLU A 117 -10.73 5.53 -17.06
N ARG A 118 -11.01 4.26 -16.74
CA ARG A 118 -12.34 3.65 -16.83
C ARG A 118 -13.38 4.31 -15.92
N PHE A 119 -12.98 4.69 -14.70
CA PHE A 119 -13.87 5.26 -13.70
C PHE A 119 -13.75 6.79 -13.59
N GLY A 120 -12.95 7.43 -14.45
CA GLY A 120 -12.79 8.88 -14.49
C GLY A 120 -12.22 9.47 -13.20
N LEU A 121 -11.27 8.77 -12.55
CA LEU A 121 -10.68 9.20 -11.28
C LEU A 121 -9.59 10.24 -11.50
N SER A 122 -9.33 11.08 -10.51
CA SER A 122 -8.16 12.00 -10.51
C SER A 122 -6.85 11.28 -10.12
N GLY A 123 -6.96 10.09 -9.59
CA GLY A 123 -5.86 9.24 -9.15
C GLY A 123 -6.34 8.24 -8.10
N VAL A 124 -5.41 7.52 -7.51
CA VAL A 124 -5.72 6.50 -6.50
C VAL A 124 -4.76 6.53 -5.31
N VAL A 125 -5.27 6.08 -4.18
CA VAL A 125 -4.48 5.62 -3.03
C VAL A 125 -4.36 4.11 -3.13
N ILE A 126 -3.13 3.59 -3.12
CA ILE A 126 -2.86 2.16 -3.18
C ILE A 126 -2.67 1.62 -1.76
N VAL A 127 -3.42 0.58 -1.42
CA VAL A 127 -3.45 -0.04 -0.09
C VAL A 127 -2.92 -1.46 -0.18
N GLY A 128 -2.00 -1.82 0.70
CA GLY A 128 -1.49 -3.18 0.79
C GLY A 128 -1.17 -3.61 2.22
N HIS A 129 -1.33 -4.92 2.47
CA HIS A 129 -1.03 -5.53 3.75
C HIS A 129 0.06 -6.59 3.60
N CYS A 130 1.05 -6.63 4.50
CA CYS A 130 2.12 -7.62 4.51
C CYS A 130 2.86 -7.70 3.15
N ALA A 131 2.82 -8.85 2.47
CA ALA A 131 3.35 -9.01 1.11
C ALA A 131 2.59 -8.13 0.08
N GLY A 132 1.30 -7.86 0.30
CA GLY A 132 0.54 -6.88 -0.49
C GLY A 132 1.04 -5.46 -0.31
N ALA A 133 1.60 -5.10 0.86
CA ALA A 133 2.23 -3.81 1.07
C ALA A 133 3.51 -3.65 0.24
N ILE A 134 4.24 -4.74 0.01
CA ILE A 134 5.38 -4.75 -0.91
C ILE A 134 4.90 -4.48 -2.33
N SER A 135 3.88 -5.21 -2.80
CA SER A 135 3.29 -4.99 -4.13
C SER A 135 2.74 -3.58 -4.29
N ALA A 136 2.09 -3.03 -3.24
CA ALA A 136 1.56 -1.67 -3.22
C ALA A 136 2.68 -0.62 -3.38
N LEU A 137 3.80 -0.79 -2.69
CA LEU A 137 4.92 0.14 -2.77
C LEU A 137 5.60 0.10 -4.16
N TYR A 138 5.77 -1.09 -4.74
CA TYR A 138 6.27 -1.24 -6.11
C TYR A 138 5.30 -0.59 -7.13
N ALA A 139 4.00 -0.86 -7.00
CA ALA A 139 2.99 -0.28 -7.88
C ALA A 139 2.93 1.25 -7.78
N ALA A 140 3.02 1.81 -6.56
CA ALA A 140 3.05 3.25 -6.33
C ALA A 140 4.28 3.92 -6.94
N ALA A 141 5.43 3.28 -6.83
CA ALA A 141 6.65 3.78 -7.46
C ALA A 141 6.55 3.82 -8.99
N ALA A 142 5.89 2.84 -9.61
CA ALA A 142 5.75 2.74 -11.07
C ALA A 142 4.54 3.51 -11.63
N SER A 143 3.49 3.76 -10.84
CA SER A 143 2.28 4.45 -11.32
C SER A 143 2.41 5.97 -11.23
N LYS A 144 1.97 6.68 -12.27
CA LYS A 144 1.80 8.15 -12.28
C LYS A 144 0.45 8.58 -11.71
N GLU A 145 -0.51 7.67 -11.66
CA GLU A 145 -1.86 7.86 -11.14
C GLU A 145 -1.94 7.69 -9.62
N CYS A 146 -0.88 7.12 -9.00
CA CYS A 146 -0.81 7.02 -7.54
C CYS A 146 -0.67 8.39 -6.91
N LYS A 147 -1.53 8.68 -5.92
CA LYS A 147 -1.55 9.95 -5.16
C LYS A 147 -1.20 9.76 -3.68
N GLY A 148 -1.21 8.52 -3.19
CA GLY A 148 -0.84 8.20 -1.83
C GLY A 148 -0.76 6.70 -1.61
N VAL A 149 -0.14 6.27 -0.51
CA VAL A 149 0.09 4.86 -0.22
C VAL A 149 -0.27 4.54 1.22
N VAL A 150 -0.99 3.43 1.42
CA VAL A 150 -1.26 2.89 2.75
C VAL A 150 -0.60 1.52 2.87
N LEU A 151 0.32 1.39 3.80
CA LEU A 151 1.09 0.17 4.02
C LEU A 151 0.78 -0.40 5.40
N MET A 152 0.18 -1.58 5.42
CA MET A 152 -0.17 -2.28 6.66
C MET A 152 0.89 -3.34 6.94
N ASP A 153 1.67 -3.09 7.98
CA ASP A 153 2.75 -3.93 8.49
C ASP A 153 3.74 -4.44 7.42
N PRO A 154 4.31 -3.52 6.59
CA PRO A 154 5.31 -3.87 5.58
C PRO A 154 6.58 -4.40 6.23
N TYR A 155 7.36 -5.19 5.48
CA TYR A 155 8.68 -5.63 5.87
C TYR A 155 9.71 -5.30 4.79
N PHE A 156 10.89 -4.83 5.21
CA PHE A 156 11.98 -4.38 4.32
C PHE A 156 13.18 -5.31 4.31
N HIS A 157 13.02 -6.53 4.83
CA HIS A 157 14.05 -7.56 4.84
C HIS A 157 13.58 -8.79 4.06
N LEU A 158 14.51 -9.49 3.46
CA LEU A 158 14.26 -10.76 2.82
C LEU A 158 14.24 -11.88 3.87
N PRO A 159 13.31 -12.83 3.83
CA PRO A 159 13.37 -14.03 4.66
C PRO A 159 14.71 -14.76 4.45
N GLN A 160 15.26 -15.33 5.51
CA GLN A 160 16.59 -16.03 5.42
C GLN A 160 16.64 -17.12 4.35
N GLN A 161 15.51 -17.78 4.08
CA GLN A 161 15.40 -18.81 3.03
C GLN A 161 15.61 -18.26 1.61
N LEU A 162 15.40 -16.96 1.37
CA LEU A 162 15.60 -16.32 0.07
C LEU A 162 17.08 -16.12 -0.29
N LYS A 163 17.98 -16.00 0.69
CA LYS A 163 19.42 -15.85 0.42
C LYS A 163 20.01 -17.04 -0.35
N GLU A 164 19.46 -18.22 -0.15
CA GLU A 164 20.00 -19.47 -0.69
C GLU A 164 19.29 -19.92 -1.98
N SER A 165 18.15 -19.34 -2.32
CA SER A 165 17.37 -19.79 -3.47
C SER A 165 18.04 -19.39 -4.78
N LYS A 166 18.27 -20.41 -5.63
CA LYS A 166 18.74 -20.22 -7.03
C LYS A 166 17.75 -19.35 -7.85
N ALA A 167 16.48 -19.32 -7.45
CA ALA A 167 15.43 -18.49 -8.03
C ALA A 167 15.67 -17.01 -7.78
N TRP A 168 16.04 -16.60 -6.55
CA TRP A 168 16.41 -15.22 -6.23
C TRP A 168 17.55 -14.73 -7.10
N LYS A 169 18.63 -15.51 -7.22
CA LYS A 169 19.78 -15.18 -8.08
C LYS A 169 19.40 -15.05 -9.55
N ARG A 170 18.44 -15.84 -10.03
CA ARG A 170 17.88 -15.74 -11.41
C ARG A 170 17.03 -14.50 -11.60
N LEU A 171 16.15 -14.18 -10.64
CA LEU A 171 15.25 -13.00 -10.69
C LEU A 171 16.03 -11.68 -10.68
N VAL A 172 17.04 -11.56 -9.80
CA VAL A 172 17.95 -10.41 -9.77
C VAL A 172 18.72 -10.30 -11.11
N ARG A 173 19.10 -11.43 -11.71
CA ARG A 173 19.75 -11.45 -13.02
C ARG A 173 18.79 -11.10 -14.17
N TRP A 174 17.52 -11.45 -14.04
CA TRP A 174 16.49 -11.16 -15.06
C TRP A 174 16.04 -9.71 -15.03
N GLY A 175 15.85 -9.12 -13.85
CA GLY A 175 15.63 -7.68 -13.67
C GLY A 175 16.78 -6.84 -14.19
N ALA A 176 18.00 -7.40 -14.20
CA ALA A 176 19.20 -6.77 -14.76
C ALA A 176 19.27 -6.87 -16.30
N GLN A 177 18.44 -7.69 -16.95
CA GLN A 177 18.46 -7.91 -18.41
C GLN A 177 17.51 -7.01 -19.21
N SER A 178 16.70 -6.15 -18.57
CA SER A 178 16.02 -5.07 -19.28
C SER A 178 17.08 -4.07 -19.79
N ARG A 179 17.13 -3.91 -21.08
CA ARG A 179 18.24 -3.47 -21.95
C ARG A 179 19.12 -2.25 -21.57
N PHE A 180 18.83 -1.49 -20.53
CA PHE A 180 19.65 -0.33 -20.09
C PHE A 180 19.61 -0.02 -18.59
N GLY A 181 18.80 -0.74 -17.79
CA GLY A 181 18.64 -0.44 -16.35
C GLY A 181 19.66 -1.11 -15.43
N GLY A 182 20.19 -2.25 -15.84
CA GLY A 182 20.92 -3.14 -14.94
C GLY A 182 22.32 -2.66 -14.51
N VAL A 183 23.06 -2.01 -15.41
CA VAL A 183 24.44 -1.57 -15.10
C VAL A 183 24.41 -0.29 -14.27
N LEU A 184 23.53 0.65 -14.60
CA LEU A 184 23.36 1.89 -13.83
C LEU A 184 22.74 1.62 -12.45
N SER A 185 21.80 0.68 -12.36
CA SER A 185 21.22 0.23 -11.09
C SER A 185 22.26 -0.38 -10.16
N ASN A 186 23.10 -1.30 -10.65
CA ASN A 186 24.14 -1.93 -9.84
C ASN A 186 25.23 -0.95 -9.37
N ILE A 187 25.60 0.02 -10.21
CA ILE A 187 26.58 1.05 -9.83
C ILE A 187 25.97 1.99 -8.79
N TYR A 188 24.72 2.40 -8.99
CA TYR A 188 24.00 3.25 -8.04
C TYR A 188 23.80 2.56 -6.70
N ASP A 189 23.39 1.30 -6.70
CA ASP A 189 23.19 0.50 -5.48
C ASP A 189 24.50 0.28 -4.72
N ARG A 190 25.62 0.06 -5.43
CA ARG A 190 26.98 -0.04 -4.82
C ARG A 190 27.46 1.28 -4.26
N LEU A 191 27.30 2.38 -4.99
CA LEU A 191 27.70 3.72 -4.51
C LEU A 191 26.85 4.16 -3.31
N LYS A 192 25.56 3.77 -3.28
CA LYS A 192 24.66 4.02 -2.17
C LYS A 192 25.04 3.19 -0.93
N LEU A 193 25.36 1.92 -1.09
CA LEU A 193 25.87 1.07 -0.01
C LEU A 193 27.16 1.63 0.60
N ILE A 194 28.09 2.13 -0.23
CA ILE A 194 29.32 2.80 0.22
C ILE A 194 28.98 4.09 1.00
N ARG A 195 28.01 4.89 0.50
CA ARG A 195 27.60 6.15 1.15
C ARG A 195 26.87 5.89 2.50
N LEU A 196 26.13 4.79 2.61
CA LEU A 196 25.47 4.35 3.85
C LEU A 196 26.49 3.77 4.84
N SER A 197 27.47 3.00 4.37
CA SER A 197 28.57 2.48 5.16
C SER A 197 29.42 3.61 5.80
N LEU A 198 29.61 4.71 5.08
CA LEU A 198 30.31 5.91 5.60
C LEU A 198 29.51 6.65 6.69
N ARG A 199 28.21 6.39 6.82
CA ARG A 199 27.34 6.99 7.86
C ARG A 199 27.20 6.13 9.12
N GLY A 200 27.90 5.01 9.22
CA GLY A 200 27.83 4.09 10.38
C GLY A 200 26.58 3.20 10.43
N ASN A 201 25.64 3.33 9.49
CA ASN A 201 24.43 2.49 9.36
C ASN A 201 24.59 1.51 8.20
N THR A 202 25.31 0.43 8.40
CA THR A 202 25.37 -0.65 7.40
C THR A 202 24.04 -1.39 7.35
N LEU A 203 23.40 -1.41 6.17
CA LEU A 203 22.22 -2.23 5.93
C LEU A 203 22.52 -3.70 6.19
N PRO A 204 21.60 -4.41 6.88
CA PRO A 204 21.73 -5.86 7.03
C PRO A 204 21.82 -6.54 5.66
N GLU A 205 22.59 -7.64 5.61
CA GLU A 205 22.72 -8.39 4.35
C GLU A 205 21.39 -8.88 3.77
N ASN A 206 20.37 -9.10 4.63
CA ASN A 206 19.04 -9.51 4.19
C ASN A 206 18.11 -8.34 3.89
N ALA A 207 18.59 -7.09 3.85
CA ALA A 207 17.76 -5.96 3.45
C ALA A 207 17.23 -6.14 2.02
N ASN A 208 15.94 -5.84 1.80
CA ASN A 208 15.38 -5.77 0.47
C ASN A 208 15.72 -4.41 -0.16
N VAL A 209 16.90 -4.32 -0.76
CA VAL A 209 17.41 -3.08 -1.37
C VAL A 209 16.49 -2.56 -2.48
N GLY A 210 15.89 -3.48 -3.26
CA GLY A 210 14.92 -3.12 -4.30
C GLY A 210 13.70 -2.39 -3.72
N LEU A 211 13.14 -2.91 -2.63
CA LEU A 211 12.00 -2.31 -1.95
C LEU A 211 12.36 -0.97 -1.28
N LEU A 212 13.54 -0.88 -0.65
CA LEU A 212 14.03 0.37 -0.06
C LEU A 212 14.20 1.46 -1.11
N ARG A 213 14.64 1.12 -2.31
CA ARG A 213 14.73 2.04 -3.43
C ARG A 213 13.33 2.54 -3.85
N ARG A 214 12.33 1.65 -3.94
CA ARG A 214 10.94 2.05 -4.26
C ARG A 214 10.34 2.96 -3.20
N TRP A 215 10.67 2.72 -1.93
CA TRP A 215 10.32 3.64 -0.85
C TRP A 215 10.87 5.03 -1.10
N GLU A 216 12.16 5.14 -1.45
CA GLU A 216 12.77 6.45 -1.76
C GLU A 216 12.15 7.12 -3.00
N GLU A 217 11.81 6.35 -4.03
CA GLU A 217 11.15 6.87 -5.24
C GLU A 217 9.75 7.40 -4.91
N VAL A 218 8.96 6.69 -4.10
CA VAL A 218 7.66 7.15 -3.62
C VAL A 218 7.79 8.41 -2.77
N ALA A 219 8.76 8.45 -1.85
CA ALA A 219 9.04 9.64 -1.04
C ALA A 219 9.50 10.83 -1.91
N ALA A 220 10.33 10.58 -2.92
CA ALA A 220 10.81 11.64 -3.83
C ALA A 220 9.70 12.22 -4.72
N LYS A 221 8.62 11.47 -4.97
CA LYS A 221 7.42 11.96 -5.64
C LYS A 221 6.55 12.85 -4.74
N GLY A 222 6.86 12.96 -3.43
CA GLY A 222 6.05 13.68 -2.46
C GLY A 222 4.71 13.02 -2.14
N LEU A 223 4.56 11.72 -2.39
CA LEU A 223 3.32 11.02 -2.13
C LEU A 223 3.12 10.81 -0.63
N PRO A 224 2.00 11.23 -0.03
CA PRO A 224 1.72 10.98 1.39
C PRO A 224 1.63 9.48 1.67
N ILE A 225 2.20 9.06 2.79
CA ILE A 225 2.28 7.65 3.19
C ILE A 225 1.66 7.46 4.55
N LEU A 226 0.71 6.53 4.66
CA LEU A 226 0.18 6.05 5.94
C LEU A 226 0.71 4.65 6.21
N LEU A 227 1.42 4.47 7.31
CA LEU A 227 2.03 3.21 7.70
C LEU A 227 1.41 2.69 8.99
N PHE A 228 0.82 1.51 8.96
CA PHE A 228 0.31 0.81 10.12
C PHE A 228 1.29 -0.25 10.61
N LYS A 229 1.40 -0.36 11.93
CA LYS A 229 2.19 -1.38 12.60
C LYS A 229 1.35 -2.13 13.62
N ALA A 230 1.50 -3.46 13.65
CA ALA A 230 0.97 -4.30 14.72
C ALA A 230 2.03 -4.50 15.81
N PRO A 231 1.65 -4.57 17.10
CA PRO A 231 2.57 -4.86 18.18
C PRO A 231 3.12 -6.29 18.05
N GLY A 232 4.34 -6.50 18.56
CA GLY A 232 4.94 -7.84 18.67
C GLY A 232 5.63 -8.39 17.43
N ARG A 233 5.53 -7.77 16.26
CA ARG A 233 6.34 -8.14 15.12
C ARG A 233 7.71 -7.44 15.18
N LYS A 234 8.81 -8.22 15.09
CA LYS A 234 10.18 -7.73 15.10
C LYS A 234 10.56 -6.88 13.88
N THR A 235 9.58 -6.49 13.08
CA THR A 235 9.76 -5.75 11.85
C THR A 235 9.14 -4.38 12.00
N ALA A 236 9.99 -3.38 12.21
CA ALA A 236 9.68 -1.95 12.19
C ALA A 236 8.51 -1.52 13.13
N GLY A 237 8.80 -1.04 14.32
CA GLY A 237 7.81 -0.46 15.24
C GLY A 237 7.90 -0.92 16.69
N THR A 238 8.47 -2.09 16.97
CA THR A 238 9.01 -2.39 18.31
C THR A 238 10.43 -1.90 18.34
N LYS A 239 10.86 -1.24 19.44
CA LYS A 239 12.28 -0.87 19.58
C LYS A 239 13.11 -2.10 19.26
N PRO A 240 14.07 -2.01 18.31
CA PRO A 240 14.94 -3.13 17.99
C PRO A 240 15.65 -3.57 19.27
N ARG A 241 15.93 -4.86 19.40
CA ARG A 241 16.82 -5.32 20.47
C ARG A 241 18.16 -4.65 20.27
N GLU A 242 18.90 -4.50 21.35
CA GLU A 242 20.26 -3.97 21.28
C GLU A 242 21.06 -4.69 20.20
N GLY A 243 21.52 -3.93 19.18
CA GLY A 243 22.22 -4.47 18.00
C GLY A 243 21.34 -4.91 16.81
N GLU A 244 20.00 -4.86 16.90
CA GLU A 244 19.12 -5.09 15.75
C GLU A 244 18.97 -3.79 14.93
N PHE A 245 18.91 -3.93 13.59
CA PHE A 245 18.71 -2.81 12.68
C PHE A 245 17.26 -2.30 12.70
N ASP A 246 17.08 -1.00 12.95
CA ASP A 246 15.77 -0.36 12.94
C ASP A 246 15.36 0.07 11.51
N TYR A 247 14.59 -0.79 10.86
CA TYR A 247 14.06 -0.49 9.53
C TYR A 247 13.08 0.68 9.54
N LEU A 248 12.31 0.90 10.62
CA LEU A 248 11.36 2.00 10.67
C LEU A 248 12.11 3.34 10.73
N GLU A 249 13.05 3.49 11.65
CA GLU A 249 13.88 4.69 11.73
C GLU A 249 14.61 4.95 10.41
N TYR A 250 15.14 3.88 9.79
CA TYR A 250 15.85 3.98 8.53
C TYR A 250 14.97 4.50 7.40
N ILE A 251 13.76 3.92 7.18
CA ILE A 251 12.86 4.35 6.10
C ILE A 251 12.29 5.75 6.36
N LEU A 252 12.01 6.11 7.62
CA LEU A 252 11.62 7.48 7.97
C LEU A 252 12.74 8.47 7.67
N GLY A 253 13.99 8.11 7.96
CA GLY A 253 15.16 8.89 7.57
C GLY A 253 15.29 9.12 6.07
N LEU A 254 14.96 8.10 5.25
CA LEU A 254 14.96 8.20 3.78
C LEU A 254 13.86 9.12 3.23
N ALA A 255 12.72 9.19 3.92
CA ALA A 255 11.57 10.02 3.53
C ALA A 255 11.63 11.46 4.08
N ARG A 256 12.52 11.72 5.07
CA ARG A 256 12.63 13.02 5.74
C ARG A 256 12.76 14.17 4.74
N ASN A 257 11.95 15.22 4.92
CA ASN A 257 11.89 16.40 4.05
C ASN A 257 11.52 16.14 2.58
N LYS A 258 10.96 14.96 2.27
CA LYS A 258 10.52 14.61 0.91
C LYS A 258 9.02 14.40 0.85
N THR A 259 8.45 13.76 1.86
CA THR A 259 7.02 13.48 1.94
C THR A 259 6.58 13.30 3.38
N ASP A 260 5.27 13.43 3.60
CA ASP A 260 4.65 13.15 4.89
C ASP A 260 4.49 11.63 5.08
N VAL A 261 5.03 11.13 6.19
CA VAL A 261 4.84 9.74 6.61
C VAL A 261 4.16 9.74 7.96
N THR A 262 2.90 9.32 7.98
CA THR A 262 2.15 9.09 9.21
C THR A 262 2.31 7.65 9.64
N VAL A 263 2.78 7.39 10.85
CA VAL A 263 2.94 6.04 11.41
C VAL A 263 1.94 5.84 12.52
N GLN A 264 1.17 4.74 12.46
CA GLN A 264 0.17 4.37 13.47
C GLN A 264 0.48 2.98 14.02
N LEU A 265 0.71 2.88 15.32
CA LEU A 265 0.78 1.62 16.05
C LEU A 265 -0.62 1.25 16.53
N ILE A 266 -1.12 0.09 16.09
CA ILE A 266 -2.47 -0.38 16.45
C ILE A 266 -2.36 -1.41 17.56
N GLU A 267 -2.62 -0.99 18.79
CA GLU A 267 -2.65 -1.85 19.97
C GLU A 267 -3.82 -2.86 19.92
N GLY A 268 -3.70 -3.97 20.63
CA GLY A 268 -4.76 -4.98 20.75
C GLY A 268 -5.09 -5.76 19.48
N THR A 269 -4.23 -5.71 18.47
CA THR A 269 -4.35 -6.50 17.24
C THR A 269 -3.09 -7.31 16.95
N ASP A 270 -3.23 -8.31 16.09
CA ASP A 270 -2.11 -9.03 15.50
C ASP A 270 -1.75 -8.47 14.12
N HIS A 271 -0.76 -9.08 13.48
CA HIS A 271 -0.32 -8.74 12.14
C HIS A 271 -1.43 -8.74 11.08
N SER A 272 -2.49 -9.53 11.25
CA SER A 272 -3.58 -9.61 10.26
C SER A 272 -4.52 -8.41 10.29
N PHE A 273 -4.55 -7.66 11.40
CA PHE A 273 -5.53 -6.61 11.69
C PHE A 273 -6.99 -7.06 11.50
N ALA A 274 -7.24 -8.37 11.52
CA ALA A 274 -8.54 -8.95 11.19
C ALA A 274 -9.51 -8.98 12.37
N ASN A 275 -9.02 -8.82 13.59
CA ASN A 275 -9.88 -8.77 14.76
C ASN A 275 -10.71 -7.47 14.80
N ARG A 276 -11.74 -7.43 15.65
CA ARG A 276 -12.67 -6.29 15.74
C ARG A 276 -11.96 -4.97 16.03
N VAL A 277 -10.99 -4.98 16.96
CA VAL A 277 -10.23 -3.80 17.35
C VAL A 277 -9.38 -3.30 16.20
N GLY A 278 -8.56 -4.17 15.60
CA GLY A 278 -7.68 -3.81 14.48
C GLY A 278 -8.46 -3.27 13.28
N ARG A 279 -9.55 -3.95 12.86
CA ARG A 279 -10.38 -3.48 11.74
C ARG A 279 -10.98 -2.09 11.97
N ALA A 280 -11.51 -1.84 13.19
CA ALA A 280 -12.12 -0.56 13.52
C ALA A 280 -11.08 0.56 13.60
N ALA A 281 -9.94 0.31 14.25
CA ALA A 281 -8.85 1.28 14.37
C ALA A 281 -8.27 1.65 12.99
N LEU A 282 -7.96 0.66 12.15
CA LEU A 282 -7.48 0.94 10.80
C LEU A 282 -8.47 1.78 9.99
N ARG A 283 -9.75 1.41 10.02
CA ARG A 283 -10.80 2.19 9.36
C ARG A 283 -10.75 3.65 9.81
N GLN A 284 -10.73 3.90 11.11
CA GLN A 284 -10.79 5.25 11.66
C GLN A 284 -9.56 6.08 11.26
N HIS A 285 -8.35 5.53 11.40
CA HIS A 285 -7.13 6.23 11.01
C HIS A 285 -7.05 6.48 9.50
N MET A 286 -7.41 5.48 8.68
CA MET A 286 -7.45 5.66 7.22
C MET A 286 -8.49 6.71 6.81
N GLN A 287 -9.68 6.72 7.42
CA GLN A 287 -10.71 7.73 7.14
C GLN A 287 -10.20 9.14 7.45
N ARG A 288 -9.60 9.35 8.62
CA ARG A 288 -9.02 10.65 8.99
C ARG A 288 -7.94 11.08 8.00
N TRP A 289 -7.02 10.17 7.69
CA TRP A 289 -5.93 10.45 6.76
C TRP A 289 -6.42 10.72 5.34
N LEU A 290 -7.37 9.92 4.83
CA LEU A 290 -7.97 10.16 3.51
C LEU A 290 -8.69 11.51 3.45
N SER A 291 -9.46 11.87 4.49
CA SER A 291 -10.15 13.16 4.54
C SER A 291 -9.19 14.34 4.64
N ALA A 292 -8.07 14.18 5.31
CA ALA A 292 -7.04 15.23 5.41
C ALA A 292 -6.26 15.41 4.11
N CYS A 293 -5.80 14.32 3.49
CA CYS A 293 -4.97 14.39 2.28
C CYS A 293 -5.79 14.56 0.99
N PHE A 294 -7.03 14.04 0.95
CA PHE A 294 -7.88 13.98 -0.24
C PHE A 294 -9.32 14.34 0.06
N PRO A 295 -9.60 15.57 0.50
CA PRO A 295 -10.94 15.99 0.90
C PRO A 295 -11.94 15.87 -0.25
N ILE A 296 -13.14 15.35 0.03
CA ILE A 296 -14.25 15.30 -0.93
C ILE A 296 -15.07 16.58 -0.77
N SER A 297 -15.10 17.41 -1.80
CA SER A 297 -15.83 18.67 -1.80
C SER A 297 -17.33 18.48 -1.47
N GLY A 298 -17.82 19.15 -0.42
CA GLY A 298 -19.22 19.15 -0.02
C GLY A 298 -19.63 18.09 1.00
N ILE A 299 -18.69 17.39 1.59
CA ILE A 299 -18.89 16.67 2.85
C ILE A 299 -18.29 17.57 3.92
N GLU A 300 -19.15 18.26 4.67
CA GLU A 300 -18.73 18.98 5.87
C GLU A 300 -18.14 17.98 6.85
N ASP A 301 -17.10 18.40 7.58
CA ASP A 301 -16.32 17.58 8.51
C ASP A 301 -17.20 16.60 9.28
N PHE A 302 -16.92 15.31 9.11
CA PHE A 302 -17.48 14.28 9.98
C PHE A 302 -16.82 14.48 11.37
N ALA A 303 -17.49 15.27 12.21
CA ALA A 303 -17.22 15.18 13.63
C ALA A 303 -17.34 13.70 14.03
N PRO A 304 -16.35 13.11 14.72
CA PRO A 304 -16.43 11.72 15.14
C PRO A 304 -17.70 11.56 15.95
N SER A 305 -18.64 10.72 15.51
CA SER A 305 -19.79 10.35 16.31
C SER A 305 -19.28 9.83 17.64
N ALA A 306 -19.91 10.27 18.74
CA ALA A 306 -19.55 9.99 20.13
C ALA A 306 -19.67 8.50 20.54
N TYR A 307 -19.30 7.59 19.66
CA TYR A 307 -19.20 6.17 19.93
C TYR A 307 -17.73 5.77 19.93
N ASP A 308 -17.23 5.53 21.14
CA ASP A 308 -15.91 4.91 21.47
C ASP A 308 -14.74 5.87 21.80
N SER A 309 -14.95 6.78 22.76
CA SER A 309 -13.84 7.56 23.35
C SER A 309 -13.05 6.84 24.46
N THR A 310 -13.29 5.54 24.68
CA THR A 310 -12.70 4.84 25.86
C THR A 310 -11.54 3.88 25.54
N ALA A 311 -11.04 3.84 24.31
CA ALA A 311 -10.02 2.84 23.91
C ALA A 311 -8.72 3.40 23.30
N ILE A 312 -8.48 4.70 23.26
CA ILE A 312 -7.28 5.24 22.60
C ILE A 312 -6.61 6.31 23.46
N GLU A 313 -5.98 5.90 24.55
CA GLU A 313 -4.93 6.68 25.22
C GLU A 313 -3.61 5.94 25.11
N ASN A 314 -2.94 6.01 23.97
CA ASN A 314 -1.49 5.82 23.78
C ASN A 314 -1.13 6.07 22.32
N GLU A 315 -1.24 7.30 21.90
CA GLU A 315 -0.85 7.74 20.56
C GLU A 315 0.64 8.12 20.57
N VAL A 316 1.50 7.27 20.05
CA VAL A 316 2.86 7.69 19.69
C VAL A 316 2.81 8.21 18.26
N VAL A 317 2.48 9.50 18.11
CA VAL A 317 2.48 10.17 16.82
C VAL A 317 3.91 10.61 16.51
N TYR A 318 4.54 10.02 15.54
CA TYR A 318 5.74 10.59 14.92
C TYR A 318 5.30 11.56 13.83
N GLU A 319 5.02 12.81 14.21
CA GLU A 319 4.69 13.85 13.26
C GLU A 319 5.98 14.46 12.68
N ASN A 320 6.23 14.20 11.40
CA ASN A 320 7.13 15.00 10.59
C ASN A 320 6.27 15.95 9.74
N HIS A 321 5.95 17.12 10.29
CA HIS A 321 5.10 18.09 9.61
C HIS A 321 5.78 18.69 8.38
N ALA A 322 5.21 18.44 7.20
CA ALA A 322 5.08 19.41 6.15
C ALA A 322 3.57 19.53 5.84
N PRO A 323 2.98 20.72 5.70
CA PRO A 323 1.56 20.85 5.41
C PRO A 323 1.25 20.26 4.04
N CYS A 324 0.16 19.50 3.95
CA CYS A 324 -0.43 19.15 2.64
C CYS A 324 -0.85 20.45 1.95
N LEU A 325 -0.10 20.87 0.92
CA LEU A 325 -0.44 21.96 0.00
C LEU A 325 -1.22 21.44 -1.19
#